data_1f430fdea0c5d257a34c1a798a1c84f0
#
_entry.id   1f430fdea0c5d257a34c1a798a1c84f0
#
_cell.length_a   1.000
_cell.length_b   1.000
_cell.length_c   1.000
_cell.angle_alpha   90.00
_cell.angle_beta   90.00
_cell.angle_gamma   90.00
#
_symmetry.space_group_name_H-M   'P 1'
#
loop_
_entity.id
_entity.type
_entity.pdbx_description
1 polymer ?
#
loop_
_entity_poly.entity_id
_entity_poly.type
_entity_poly.pdbx_seq_one_letter_code
_entity_poly.pdbx_strand_id
1 'polypeptide(L)'
;MIVVWEIAVLCTLFLSSCKRPEVIDNSTLVNSARNVALTFGPAYVPFFKEANVSDVQVFKKKDYGGDSRPQIRKQIGRKFYTVTFTYDSTAVKFDFGFAARVRIWKDTGEPLDVIFGNGWGRNFLFKTFVEQTNHSPNDYEKV
;
A
#
# COMPACT_ATOMS: atom_id res chain seq x y z
N MET A 1 12.99 -2.25 70.75
CA MET A 1 11.84 -1.92 69.90
C MET A 1 12.43 -1.62 68.51
N ILE A 2 12.37 -2.64 67.62
CA ILE A 2 13.00 -2.61 66.31
C ILE A 2 11.87 -2.45 65.31
N VAL A 3 11.81 -1.31 64.60
CA VAL A 3 10.84 -1.07 63.54
C VAL A 3 11.42 -1.59 62.24
N VAL A 4 10.92 -2.71 61.75
CA VAL A 4 11.27 -3.28 60.45
C VAL A 4 10.47 -2.53 59.39
N TRP A 5 11.16 -1.80 58.53
CA TRP A 5 10.57 -1.19 57.34
C TRP A 5 10.56 -2.22 56.21
N GLU A 6 9.39 -2.74 55.90
CA GLU A 6 9.18 -3.52 54.69
C GLU A 6 9.21 -2.59 53.45
N ILE A 7 10.25 -2.70 52.67
CA ILE A 7 10.34 -2.09 51.36
C ILE A 7 9.61 -3.03 50.39
N ALA A 8 8.34 -2.71 50.12
CA ALA A 8 7.59 -3.37 49.05
C ALA A 8 8.16 -2.90 47.69
N VAL A 9 9.03 -3.74 47.10
CA VAL A 9 9.48 -3.57 45.74
C VAL A 9 8.33 -3.89 44.80
N LEU A 10 7.64 -2.88 44.35
CA LEU A 10 6.59 -2.98 43.33
C LEU A 10 7.28 -3.24 41.97
N CYS A 11 7.50 -4.51 41.66
CA CYS A 11 7.94 -4.95 40.33
C CYS A 11 6.79 -4.75 39.35
N THR A 12 6.65 -3.55 38.78
CA THR A 12 5.78 -3.31 37.62
C THR A 12 6.32 -4.07 36.43
N LEU A 13 5.77 -5.24 36.20
CA LEU A 13 5.95 -6.01 34.98
C LEU A 13 5.42 -5.18 33.80
N PHE A 14 6.31 -4.44 33.12
CA PHE A 14 6.03 -3.95 31.79
C PHE A 14 5.89 -5.16 30.86
N LEU A 15 4.67 -5.65 30.74
CA LEU A 15 4.31 -6.53 29.65
C LEU A 15 4.38 -5.70 28.36
N SER A 16 5.58 -5.65 27.79
CA SER A 16 5.76 -5.24 26.41
C SER A 16 4.90 -6.18 25.57
N SER A 17 3.70 -5.70 25.22
CA SER A 17 2.82 -6.37 24.29
C SER A 17 3.53 -6.41 22.95
N CYS A 18 4.28 -7.48 22.73
CA CYS A 18 4.85 -7.81 21.44
C CYS A 18 3.69 -8.12 20.51
N LYS A 19 3.13 -7.08 19.84
CA LYS A 19 2.15 -7.29 18.78
C LYS A 19 2.80 -8.19 17.75
N ARG A 20 2.38 -9.46 17.71
CA ARG A 20 2.70 -10.33 16.58
C ARG A 20 2.30 -9.57 15.32
N PRO A 21 3.15 -9.57 14.28
CA PRO A 21 2.76 -8.99 13.01
C PRO A 21 1.48 -9.70 12.56
N GLU A 22 0.39 -8.96 12.54
CA GLU A 22 -0.92 -9.45 12.11
C GLU A 22 -0.75 -9.88 10.66
N VAL A 23 -1.01 -11.15 10.38
CA VAL A 23 -1.02 -11.66 9.01
C VAL A 23 -2.24 -11.05 8.34
N ILE A 24 -2.02 -10.06 7.50
CA ILE A 24 -3.11 -9.43 6.73
C ILE A 24 -3.66 -10.51 5.80
N ASP A 25 -4.93 -10.84 5.95
CA ASP A 25 -5.58 -11.81 5.07
C ASP A 25 -5.85 -11.22 3.67
N ASN A 26 -6.01 -12.10 2.69
CA ASN A 26 -6.20 -11.71 1.30
C ASN A 26 -7.45 -10.85 1.09
N SER A 27 -8.51 -11.08 1.85
CA SER A 27 -9.76 -10.30 1.71
C SER A 27 -9.57 -8.86 2.15
N THR A 28 -8.83 -8.65 3.24
CA THR A 28 -8.44 -7.33 3.73
C THR A 28 -7.56 -6.59 2.72
N LEU A 29 -6.58 -7.28 2.13
CA LEU A 29 -5.72 -6.70 1.09
C LEU A 29 -6.52 -6.28 -0.15
N VAL A 30 -7.43 -7.14 -0.62
CA VAL A 30 -8.29 -6.84 -1.78
C VAL A 30 -9.21 -5.66 -1.51
N ASN A 31 -9.82 -5.59 -0.32
CA ASN A 31 -10.68 -4.48 0.06
C ASN A 31 -9.89 -3.16 0.17
N SER A 32 -8.72 -3.17 0.78
CA SER A 32 -7.83 -2.01 0.83
C SER A 32 -7.45 -1.53 -0.57
N ALA A 33 -7.03 -2.45 -1.44
CA ALA A 33 -6.67 -2.13 -2.82
C ALA A 33 -7.85 -1.56 -3.62
N ARG A 34 -9.06 -2.13 -3.43
CA ARG A 34 -10.28 -1.63 -4.08
C ARG A 34 -10.61 -0.22 -3.62
N ASN A 35 -10.49 0.09 -2.34
CA ASN A 35 -10.71 1.43 -1.79
C ASN A 35 -9.72 2.45 -2.37
N VAL A 36 -8.45 2.07 -2.52
CA VAL A 36 -7.44 2.91 -3.19
C VAL A 36 -7.83 3.16 -4.64
N ALA A 37 -8.23 2.12 -5.37
CA ALA A 37 -8.64 2.27 -6.77
C ALA A 37 -9.90 3.12 -6.92
N LEU A 38 -10.90 2.97 -6.04
CA LEU A 38 -12.10 3.81 -5.99
C LEU A 38 -11.77 5.29 -5.75
N THR A 39 -10.78 5.56 -4.90
CA THR A 39 -10.39 6.93 -4.55
C THR A 39 -9.65 7.63 -5.70
N PHE A 40 -8.77 6.91 -6.40
CA PHE A 40 -7.82 7.52 -7.35
C PHE A 40 -8.11 7.22 -8.82
N GLY A 41 -8.97 6.25 -9.11
CA GLY A 41 -9.36 5.88 -10.48
C GLY A 41 -10.73 5.20 -10.51
N PRO A 42 -11.81 5.88 -10.04
CA PRO A 42 -13.15 5.27 -9.95
C PRO A 42 -13.65 4.75 -11.29
N ALA A 43 -13.25 5.36 -12.41
CA ALA A 43 -13.63 4.95 -13.75
C ALA A 43 -13.15 3.54 -14.15
N TYR A 44 -12.11 3.02 -13.49
CA TYR A 44 -11.60 1.67 -13.77
C TYR A 44 -12.34 0.56 -13.03
N VAL A 45 -12.94 0.91 -11.88
CA VAL A 45 -13.58 -0.08 -10.97
C VAL A 45 -14.68 -0.91 -11.62
N PRO A 46 -15.54 -0.36 -12.52
CA PRO A 46 -16.55 -1.14 -13.24
C PRO A 46 -15.98 -2.27 -14.10
N PHE A 47 -14.70 -2.18 -14.49
CA PHE A 47 -14.04 -3.19 -15.32
C PHE A 47 -13.35 -4.29 -14.50
N PHE A 48 -13.32 -4.19 -13.16
CA PHE A 48 -12.67 -5.20 -12.32
C PHE A 48 -13.43 -6.53 -12.38
N LYS A 49 -12.70 -7.59 -12.72
CA LYS A 49 -13.17 -8.98 -12.65
C LYS A 49 -12.66 -9.63 -11.38
N GLU A 50 -11.47 -10.18 -11.44
CA GLU A 50 -10.86 -10.92 -10.36
C GLU A 50 -9.75 -10.11 -9.71
N ALA A 51 -9.52 -10.35 -8.41
CA ALA A 51 -8.41 -9.80 -7.68
C ALA A 51 -7.40 -10.91 -7.37
N ASN A 52 -6.18 -10.75 -7.83
CA ASN A 52 -5.08 -11.65 -7.55
C ASN A 52 -4.10 -10.99 -6.58
N VAL A 53 -3.82 -11.66 -5.45
CA VAL A 53 -2.85 -11.20 -4.45
C VAL A 53 -1.56 -11.96 -4.66
N SER A 54 -0.44 -11.25 -4.81
CA SER A 54 0.88 -11.86 -4.96
C SER A 54 1.40 -12.45 -3.65
N ASP A 55 2.39 -13.32 -3.73
CA ASP A 55 3.27 -13.59 -2.61
C ASP A 55 3.96 -12.31 -2.12
N VAL A 56 4.49 -12.38 -0.90
CA VAL A 56 5.25 -11.26 -0.30
C VAL A 56 6.48 -10.94 -1.14
N GLN A 57 6.60 -9.69 -1.54
CA GLN A 57 7.73 -9.17 -2.30
C GLN A 57 8.60 -8.27 -1.41
N VAL A 58 9.87 -8.11 -1.77
CA VAL A 58 10.81 -7.22 -1.07
C VAL A 58 11.08 -6.02 -1.95
N PHE A 59 10.91 -4.82 -1.40
CA PHE A 59 11.18 -3.57 -2.09
C PHE A 59 12.68 -3.41 -2.36
N LYS A 60 13.05 -3.21 -3.61
CA LYS A 60 14.43 -3.09 -4.08
C LYS A 60 14.63 -1.75 -4.78
N LYS A 61 15.87 -1.27 -4.81
CA LYS A 61 16.25 -0.02 -5.49
C LYS A 61 15.78 0.02 -6.95
N LYS A 62 15.85 -1.10 -7.66
CA LYS A 62 15.42 -1.22 -9.06
C LYS A 62 13.93 -1.00 -9.27
N ASP A 63 13.10 -1.19 -8.24
CA ASP A 63 11.63 -1.04 -8.33
C ASP A 63 11.21 0.42 -8.55
N TYR A 64 12.16 1.35 -8.42
CA TYR A 64 12.02 2.77 -8.73
C TYR A 64 13.10 3.29 -9.68
N GLY A 65 13.45 2.51 -10.69
CA GLY A 65 14.39 2.94 -11.72
C GLY A 65 15.78 3.30 -11.20
N GLY A 66 16.17 2.77 -10.03
CA GLY A 66 17.45 3.08 -9.41
C GLY A 66 17.50 4.43 -8.68
N ASP A 67 16.37 5.12 -8.53
CA ASP A 67 16.25 6.37 -7.79
C ASP A 67 16.87 6.25 -6.39
N SER A 68 17.72 7.21 -6.03
CA SER A 68 18.48 7.23 -4.78
C SER A 68 17.98 8.29 -3.79
N ARG A 69 16.81 8.88 -4.00
CA ARG A 69 16.21 9.80 -3.03
C ARG A 69 16.08 9.16 -1.66
N PRO A 70 16.29 9.94 -0.56
CA PRO A 70 16.26 9.39 0.79
C PRO A 70 14.96 8.65 1.13
N GLN A 71 13.82 9.12 0.60
CA GLN A 71 12.50 8.51 0.82
C GLN A 71 12.44 7.09 0.27
N ILE A 72 13.05 6.85 -0.89
CA ILE A 72 13.13 5.51 -1.50
C ILE A 72 14.13 4.63 -0.78
N ARG A 73 15.32 5.17 -0.45
CA ARG A 73 16.35 4.40 0.25
C ARG A 73 15.86 3.84 1.59
N LYS A 74 15.04 4.59 2.32
CA LYS A 74 14.44 4.16 3.60
C LYS A 74 13.49 2.98 3.45
N GLN A 75 12.95 2.72 2.25
CA GLN A 75 12.01 1.64 2.00
C GLN A 75 12.68 0.34 1.56
N ILE A 76 13.94 0.39 1.14
CA ILE A 76 14.68 -0.79 0.66
C ILE A 76 14.69 -1.86 1.76
N GLY A 77 14.31 -3.10 1.39
CA GLY A 77 14.19 -4.22 2.31
C GLY A 77 12.81 -4.39 2.95
N ARG A 78 11.93 -3.37 2.90
CA ARG A 78 10.54 -3.52 3.35
C ARG A 78 9.79 -4.51 2.46
N LYS A 79 8.79 -5.15 3.04
CA LYS A 79 7.96 -6.16 2.35
C LYS A 79 6.62 -5.56 1.96
N PHE A 80 6.11 -5.98 0.80
CA PHE A 80 4.82 -5.55 0.29
C PHE A 80 4.10 -6.69 -0.42
N TYR A 81 2.78 -6.53 -0.59
CA TYR A 81 1.93 -7.34 -1.45
C TYR A 81 1.55 -6.53 -2.69
N THR A 82 1.27 -7.22 -3.78
CA THR A 82 0.68 -6.65 -4.99
C THR A 82 -0.70 -7.23 -5.19
N VAL A 83 -1.71 -6.38 -5.22
CA VAL A 83 -3.08 -6.76 -5.60
C VAL A 83 -3.32 -6.29 -7.03
N THR A 84 -3.64 -7.23 -7.91
CA THR A 84 -3.89 -6.96 -9.34
C THR A 84 -5.34 -7.28 -9.66
N PHE A 85 -6.08 -6.30 -10.17
CA PHE A 85 -7.44 -6.48 -10.69
C PHE A 85 -7.37 -6.77 -12.18
N THR A 86 -7.87 -7.96 -12.57
CA THR A 86 -8.02 -8.35 -13.96
C THR A 86 -9.24 -7.67 -14.59
N TYR A 87 -9.35 -7.72 -15.90
CA TYR A 87 -10.48 -7.15 -16.65
C TYR A 87 -10.82 -8.00 -17.88
N ASP A 88 -11.94 -7.68 -18.53
CA ASP A 88 -12.32 -8.31 -19.78
C ASP A 88 -11.72 -7.57 -20.97
N SER A 89 -10.68 -8.13 -21.57
CA SER A 89 -10.01 -7.55 -22.73
C SER A 89 -10.87 -7.54 -24.01
N THR A 90 -12.02 -8.22 -24.01
CA THR A 90 -12.98 -8.15 -25.11
C THR A 90 -13.93 -6.96 -24.99
N ALA A 91 -14.19 -6.50 -23.74
CA ALA A 91 -15.08 -5.37 -23.45
C ALA A 91 -14.35 -4.03 -23.49
N VAL A 92 -13.09 -3.99 -23.05
CA VAL A 92 -12.24 -2.81 -23.03
C VAL A 92 -10.78 -3.21 -23.27
N LYS A 93 -10.00 -2.32 -23.86
CA LYS A 93 -8.57 -2.57 -24.09
C LYS A 93 -7.76 -1.53 -23.31
N PHE A 94 -6.99 -2.00 -22.34
CA PHE A 94 -5.99 -1.21 -21.65
C PHE A 94 -4.59 -1.48 -22.21
N ASP A 95 -3.66 -0.55 -22.01
CA ASP A 95 -2.25 -0.68 -22.44
C ASP A 95 -1.53 -1.78 -21.65
N PHE A 96 -1.95 -1.99 -20.39
CA PHE A 96 -1.45 -3.06 -19.52
C PHE A 96 -2.47 -4.20 -19.41
N GLY A 97 -1.96 -5.41 -19.13
CA GLY A 97 -2.80 -6.61 -18.96
C GLY A 97 -3.60 -6.65 -17.65
N PHE A 98 -3.92 -5.50 -17.05
CA PHE A 98 -4.71 -5.36 -15.81
C PHE A 98 -5.52 -4.07 -15.84
N ALA A 99 -6.60 -4.00 -15.08
CA ALA A 99 -7.38 -2.78 -14.89
C ALA A 99 -6.76 -1.85 -13.85
N ALA A 100 -6.28 -2.43 -12.74
CA ALA A 100 -5.52 -1.71 -11.72
C ALA A 100 -4.55 -2.67 -11.00
N ARG A 101 -3.47 -2.11 -10.51
CA ARG A 101 -2.48 -2.79 -9.66
C ARG A 101 -2.16 -1.89 -8.48
N VAL A 102 -2.33 -2.40 -7.26
CA VAL A 102 -2.06 -1.67 -6.02
C VAL A 102 -0.99 -2.43 -5.24
N ARG A 103 0.08 -1.75 -4.82
CA ARG A 103 1.05 -2.31 -3.89
C ARG A 103 0.74 -1.81 -2.48
N ILE A 104 0.82 -2.71 -1.50
CA ILE A 104 0.44 -2.45 -0.10
C ILE A 104 1.57 -2.94 0.79
N TRP A 105 2.03 -2.11 1.72
CA TRP A 105 3.05 -2.47 2.69
C TRP A 105 2.56 -3.57 3.64
N LYS A 106 3.38 -4.62 3.82
CA LYS A 106 3.04 -5.72 4.72
C LYS A 106 2.99 -5.32 6.19
N ASP A 107 3.85 -4.40 6.58
CA ASP A 107 4.03 -3.97 7.98
C ASP A 107 2.96 -2.98 8.44
N THR A 108 2.45 -2.13 7.54
CA THR A 108 1.50 -1.06 7.91
C THR A 108 0.11 -1.23 7.27
N GLY A 109 -0.02 -2.04 6.21
CA GLY A 109 -1.25 -2.11 5.42
C GLY A 109 -1.52 -0.85 4.56
N GLU A 110 -0.62 0.13 4.58
CA GLU A 110 -0.76 1.36 3.79
C GLU A 110 -0.40 1.12 2.31
N PRO A 111 -1.06 1.83 1.38
CA PRO A 111 -0.70 1.73 -0.02
C PRO A 111 0.71 2.31 -0.27
N LEU A 112 1.49 1.61 -1.08
CA LEU A 112 2.75 2.08 -1.63
C LEU A 112 2.52 2.88 -2.91
N ASP A 113 1.73 2.34 -3.82
CA ASP A 113 1.29 2.99 -5.04
C ASP A 113 0.07 2.29 -5.66
N VAL A 114 -0.49 2.94 -6.67
CA VAL A 114 -1.50 2.39 -7.57
C VAL A 114 -1.14 2.74 -9.01
N ILE A 115 -1.31 1.78 -9.92
CA ILE A 115 -1.15 1.94 -11.37
C ILE A 115 -2.41 1.39 -12.03
N PHE A 116 -2.98 2.15 -12.96
CA PHE A 116 -4.15 1.75 -13.75
C PHE A 116 -3.74 1.25 -15.14
N GLY A 117 -4.68 0.59 -15.80
CA GLY A 117 -4.43 -0.11 -17.05
C GLY A 117 -3.94 0.75 -18.22
N ASN A 118 -4.13 2.06 -18.19
CA ASN A 118 -3.60 3.02 -19.16
C ASN A 118 -2.25 3.64 -18.78
N GLY A 119 -1.58 3.10 -17.74
CA GLY A 119 -0.27 3.59 -17.27
C GLY A 119 -0.33 4.76 -16.29
N TRP A 120 -1.49 5.40 -16.12
CA TRP A 120 -1.63 6.41 -15.08
C TRP A 120 -1.56 5.78 -13.69
N GLY A 121 -0.98 6.49 -12.72
CA GLY A 121 -0.86 5.98 -11.38
C GLY A 121 -0.49 7.02 -10.35
N ARG A 122 -0.52 6.64 -9.08
CA ARG A 122 -0.13 7.48 -7.95
C ARG A 122 0.84 6.74 -7.04
N ASN A 123 1.89 7.44 -6.66
CA ASN A 123 2.86 6.98 -5.68
C ASN A 123 2.63 7.68 -4.34
N PHE A 124 2.58 6.91 -3.26
CA PHE A 124 2.32 7.43 -1.91
C PHE A 124 3.59 7.68 -1.08
N LEU A 125 4.77 7.32 -1.59
CA LEU A 125 6.04 7.63 -0.91
C LEU A 125 6.33 9.13 -0.84
N PHE A 126 5.75 9.91 -1.75
CA PHE A 126 5.96 11.35 -1.90
C PHE A 126 4.71 12.14 -1.57
N LYS A 127 4.03 11.83 -0.47
CA LYS A 127 2.77 12.48 -0.05
C LYS A 127 2.82 14.02 -0.06
N THR A 128 4.00 14.60 0.09
CA THR A 128 4.19 16.06 0.18
C THR A 128 4.28 16.76 -1.19
N PHE A 129 4.50 16.03 -2.28
CA PHE A 129 4.72 16.65 -3.60
C PHE A 129 3.46 16.73 -4.48
N VAL A 130 2.42 15.95 -4.16
CA VAL A 130 1.22 15.82 -5.02
C VAL A 130 0.12 16.82 -4.66
N GLU A 131 0.16 17.41 -3.46
CA GLU A 131 -0.81 18.47 -3.11
C GLU A 131 -0.57 19.80 -3.83
N GLN A 132 0.59 19.99 -4.48
CA GLN A 132 0.92 21.25 -5.17
C GLN A 132 0.69 21.24 -6.68
N THR A 133 0.43 20.10 -7.28
CA THR A 133 -0.03 20.04 -8.68
C THR A 133 -1.53 19.81 -8.70
N ASN A 134 -2.29 20.89 -8.65
CA ASN A 134 -3.73 20.93 -8.92
C ASN A 134 -4.00 20.53 -10.38
N HIS A 135 -3.81 19.26 -10.72
CA HIS A 135 -4.35 18.69 -11.94
C HIS A 135 -5.63 17.97 -11.56
N SER A 136 -6.74 18.65 -11.87
CA SER A 136 -8.08 18.08 -11.78
C SER A 136 -8.15 16.79 -12.60
N PRO A 137 -8.79 15.71 -12.09
CA PRO A 137 -9.04 14.49 -12.86
C PRO A 137 -9.84 14.72 -14.16
N ASN A 138 -10.42 15.90 -14.34
CA ASN A 138 -11.26 16.25 -15.49
C ASN A 138 -10.50 16.73 -16.72
N ASP A 139 -9.17 16.87 -16.67
CA ASP A 139 -8.40 17.35 -17.82
C ASP A 139 -8.12 16.29 -18.90
N TYR A 140 -8.55 15.04 -18.68
CA TYR A 140 -8.33 13.93 -19.62
C TYR A 140 -9.58 13.54 -20.44
N GLU A 141 -10.71 14.25 -20.30
CA GLU A 141 -11.90 14.01 -21.12
C GLU A 141 -11.89 14.70 -22.50
N LYS A 142 -10.76 15.29 -22.91
CA LYS A 142 -10.66 15.97 -24.21
C LYS A 142 -9.44 15.51 -25.00
N VAL A 143 -9.45 14.26 -25.45
CA VAL A 143 -8.72 13.86 -26.67
C VAL A 143 -9.56 12.81 -27.41
#